data_5af9e3a1116d59fa118abec99e2d9127
#
_entry.id   5af9e3a1116d59fa118abec99e2d9127
#
_cell.length_a   1.000
_cell.length_b   1.000
_cell.length_c   1.000
_cell.angle_alpha   90.00
_cell.angle_beta   90.00
_cell.angle_gamma   90.00
#
_symmetry.space_group_name_H-M   'P 1'
#
loop_
_entity.id
_entity.type
_entity.pdbx_description
1 polymer ?
#
loop_
_entity_poly.entity_id
_entity_poly.type
_entity_poly.pdbx_seq_one_letter_code
_entity_poly.pdbx_strand_id
1 'polypeptide(L)'
;MSIKKDLIDLISLVIDEGKYSNIELNKLFNNNVYSKSEKSFINSMLNTVLKNYIYIDYVIDKLSKSPKKYIKNILRVSIAQIIYTDKDCNGIVYEAVEIAKDVNEFQAKFVNSFLRKFITEKDKIYEEAKLATKLSYPQWFVDKVKIQFGEDKYIDVLKRYKDKSYFSVRVNHNNISYDRFKELLKNIDTEILFEVNDVYYLSNNNILKTLEYINGDIYIQDGSSNLVVYALNPSSSDEVYDVAAAPGGKSLAILDKYRPKRLVATDIYEHKVKELKKYTEKYKNFEVYQADARNFDEGMYDKILLDLPCSGLGVLTKKPEKIYNISPKDIKEIKRLQKKIFDNVYKLLKKGGEMVYSTCTILDNENTNNIEYFLDKYEDLKVINVEYPDNVVVIKDKFGGSLISYENKYLDGFYIIKFKKR
;
A
#
# COMPACT_ATOMS: atom_id res chain seq x y z
N MET A 1 -19.45 -23.90 7.12
CA MET A 1 -19.62 -22.41 7.23
C MET A 1 -19.81 -21.84 5.84
N SER A 2 -20.64 -20.84 5.67
CA SER A 2 -20.81 -20.21 4.34
C SER A 2 -19.69 -19.22 4.12
N ILE A 3 -18.90 -19.38 3.05
CA ILE A 3 -17.80 -18.48 2.65
C ILE A 3 -18.25 -17.00 2.63
N LYS A 4 -19.52 -16.76 2.26
CA LYS A 4 -20.08 -15.42 2.25
C LYS A 4 -20.28 -14.85 3.65
N LYS A 5 -20.61 -15.67 4.66
CA LYS A 5 -20.70 -15.20 6.05
C LYS A 5 -19.32 -14.76 6.55
N ASP A 6 -18.31 -15.57 6.30
CA ASP A 6 -16.92 -15.23 6.66
C ASP A 6 -16.46 -13.94 6.00
N LEU A 7 -16.84 -13.71 4.73
CA LEU A 7 -16.57 -12.48 4.01
C LEU A 7 -17.32 -11.27 4.60
N ILE A 8 -18.60 -11.45 4.99
CA ILE A 8 -19.42 -10.40 5.61
C ILE A 8 -18.81 -9.97 6.96
N ASP A 9 -18.38 -10.94 7.77
CA ASP A 9 -17.72 -10.70 9.04
C ASP A 9 -16.37 -10.00 8.86
N LEU A 10 -15.58 -10.41 7.86
CA LEU A 10 -14.32 -9.76 7.50
C LEU A 10 -14.52 -8.30 7.07
N ILE A 11 -15.55 -8.02 6.28
CA ILE A 11 -15.92 -6.65 5.87
C ILE A 11 -16.29 -5.82 7.10
N SER A 12 -17.00 -6.39 8.08
CA SER A 12 -17.32 -5.70 9.34
C SER A 12 -16.04 -5.31 10.09
N LEU A 13 -15.08 -6.23 10.22
CA LEU A 13 -13.80 -5.94 10.87
C LEU A 13 -13.03 -4.78 10.19
N VAL A 14 -13.04 -4.76 8.86
CA VAL A 14 -12.27 -3.76 8.09
C VAL A 14 -12.98 -2.41 8.04
N ILE A 15 -14.29 -2.40 7.71
CA ILE A 15 -15.04 -1.15 7.48
C ILE A 15 -15.57 -0.57 8.78
N ASP A 16 -16.18 -1.41 9.64
CA ASP A 16 -16.88 -0.92 10.83
C ASP A 16 -15.95 -0.78 12.04
N GLU A 17 -14.85 -1.54 12.10
CA GLU A 17 -13.86 -1.50 13.18
C GLU A 17 -12.51 -0.88 12.77
N GLY A 18 -12.32 -0.54 11.49
CA GLY A 18 -11.11 0.12 10.98
C GLY A 18 -9.86 -0.75 10.97
N LYS A 19 -10.00 -2.08 11.00
CA LYS A 19 -8.85 -3.01 10.96
C LYS A 19 -8.25 -3.10 9.56
N TYR A 20 -6.99 -3.51 9.49
CA TYR A 20 -6.29 -3.66 8.22
C TYR A 20 -6.71 -4.93 7.49
N SER A 21 -7.16 -4.79 6.24
CA SER A 21 -7.71 -5.85 5.42
C SER A 21 -6.76 -7.05 5.27
N ASN A 22 -5.48 -6.81 5.03
CA ASN A 22 -4.48 -7.85 4.85
C ASN A 22 -4.21 -8.65 6.15
N ILE A 23 -4.26 -8.00 7.32
CA ILE A 23 -4.05 -8.66 8.61
C ILE A 23 -5.24 -9.58 8.92
N GLU A 24 -6.45 -9.08 8.79
CA GLU A 24 -7.65 -9.85 9.11
C GLU A 24 -7.88 -10.98 8.08
N LEU A 25 -7.56 -10.75 6.80
CA LEU A 25 -7.60 -11.79 5.77
C LEU A 25 -6.62 -12.94 6.07
N ASN A 26 -5.39 -12.62 6.48
CA ASN A 26 -4.40 -13.64 6.86
C ASN A 26 -4.86 -14.43 8.09
N LYS A 27 -5.41 -13.78 9.11
CA LYS A 27 -5.99 -14.46 10.28
C LYS A 27 -7.11 -15.41 9.87
N LEU A 28 -8.01 -14.94 8.99
CA LEU A 28 -9.11 -15.77 8.49
C LEU A 28 -8.58 -17.03 7.79
N PHE A 29 -7.58 -16.89 6.92
CA PHE A 29 -7.02 -18.01 6.16
C PHE A 29 -6.14 -18.95 6.99
N ASN A 30 -5.56 -18.48 8.09
CA ASN A 30 -4.79 -19.32 9.02
C ASN A 30 -5.70 -20.11 9.96
N ASN A 31 -6.85 -19.56 10.33
CA ASN A 31 -7.76 -20.18 11.29
C ASN A 31 -8.79 -21.12 10.63
N ASN A 32 -8.92 -21.10 9.31
CA ASN A 32 -9.90 -21.88 8.58
C ASN A 32 -9.29 -22.56 7.35
N VAL A 33 -9.85 -23.71 6.99
CA VAL A 33 -9.42 -24.43 5.79
C VAL A 33 -10.30 -24.02 4.61
N TYR A 34 -9.68 -23.36 3.62
CA TYR A 34 -10.32 -22.97 2.36
C TYR A 34 -9.55 -23.56 1.18
N SER A 35 -10.27 -23.94 0.13
CA SER A 35 -9.69 -24.25 -1.17
C SER A 35 -9.03 -23.00 -1.80
N LYS A 36 -8.20 -23.21 -2.82
CA LYS A 36 -7.58 -22.10 -3.58
C LYS A 36 -8.62 -21.16 -4.21
N SER A 37 -9.72 -21.72 -4.73
CA SER A 37 -10.82 -20.95 -5.34
C SER A 37 -11.57 -20.10 -4.30
N GLU A 38 -11.82 -20.65 -3.11
CA GLU A 38 -12.48 -19.93 -2.03
C GLU A 38 -11.64 -18.77 -1.50
N LYS A 39 -10.34 -18.99 -1.28
CA LYS A 39 -9.40 -17.92 -0.91
C LYS A 39 -9.37 -16.81 -1.96
N SER A 40 -9.36 -17.19 -3.24
CA SER A 40 -9.38 -16.24 -4.36
C SER A 40 -10.68 -15.43 -4.37
N PHE A 41 -11.81 -16.08 -4.17
CA PHE A 41 -13.13 -15.43 -4.11
C PHE A 41 -13.21 -14.43 -2.94
N ILE A 42 -12.84 -14.84 -1.71
CA ILE A 42 -12.88 -13.97 -0.52
C ILE A 42 -11.99 -12.74 -0.75
N ASN A 43 -10.75 -12.95 -1.20
CA ASN A 43 -9.81 -11.86 -1.44
C ASN A 43 -10.28 -10.91 -2.55
N SER A 44 -10.75 -11.45 -3.68
CA SER A 44 -11.25 -10.65 -4.80
C SER A 44 -12.46 -9.82 -4.37
N MET A 45 -13.41 -10.44 -3.69
CA MET A 45 -14.66 -9.78 -3.29
C MET A 45 -14.44 -8.73 -2.19
N LEU A 46 -13.57 -9.02 -1.20
CA LEU A 46 -13.16 -8.03 -0.21
C LEU A 46 -12.58 -6.78 -0.89
N ASN A 47 -11.62 -6.96 -1.79
CA ASN A 47 -11.01 -5.86 -2.53
C ASN A 47 -12.04 -5.10 -3.39
N THR A 48 -12.99 -5.81 -4.01
CA THR A 48 -14.05 -5.18 -4.81
C THR A 48 -14.95 -4.31 -3.94
N VAL A 49 -15.36 -4.79 -2.78
CA VAL A 49 -16.17 -4.00 -1.83
C VAL A 49 -15.37 -2.79 -1.34
N LEU A 50 -14.13 -3.00 -0.89
CA LEU A 50 -13.30 -1.91 -0.38
C LEU A 50 -13.01 -0.85 -1.45
N LYS A 51 -12.67 -1.23 -2.67
CA LYS A 51 -12.44 -0.27 -3.76
C LYS A 51 -13.68 0.53 -4.14
N ASN A 52 -14.86 0.01 -3.91
CA ASN A 52 -16.13 0.63 -4.34
C ASN A 52 -17.05 1.00 -3.16
N TYR A 53 -16.50 1.08 -1.97
CA TYR A 53 -17.23 1.26 -0.72
C TYR A 53 -18.14 2.49 -0.70
N ILE A 54 -17.66 3.67 -1.13
CA ILE A 54 -18.46 4.91 -1.12
C ILE A 54 -19.62 4.82 -2.10
N TYR A 55 -19.40 4.26 -3.29
CA TYR A 55 -20.50 4.07 -4.26
C TYR A 55 -21.53 3.06 -3.76
N ILE A 56 -21.07 1.94 -3.21
CA ILE A 56 -21.97 0.92 -2.66
C ILE A 56 -22.82 1.49 -1.51
N ASP A 57 -22.20 2.22 -0.59
CA ASP A 57 -22.92 2.86 0.52
C ASP A 57 -23.88 3.95 0.03
N TYR A 58 -23.50 4.73 -0.99
CA TYR A 58 -24.41 5.68 -1.65
C TYR A 58 -25.67 4.98 -2.20
N VAL A 59 -25.53 3.82 -2.85
CA VAL A 59 -26.66 3.01 -3.32
C VAL A 59 -27.55 2.58 -2.16
N ILE A 60 -26.95 2.10 -1.07
CA ILE A 60 -27.69 1.64 0.11
C ILE A 60 -28.46 2.81 0.73
N ASP A 61 -27.83 3.94 0.94
CA ASP A 61 -28.43 5.13 1.60
C ASP A 61 -29.53 5.78 0.71
N LYS A 62 -29.41 5.64 -0.62
CA LYS A 62 -30.44 6.12 -1.56
C LYS A 62 -31.71 5.26 -1.55
N LEU A 63 -31.56 3.96 -1.37
CA LEU A 63 -32.69 3.03 -1.44
C LEU A 63 -33.28 2.65 -0.08
N SER A 64 -32.60 2.94 1.03
CA SER A 64 -33.04 2.59 2.38
C SER A 64 -32.61 3.59 3.45
N LYS A 65 -33.27 3.56 4.60
CA LYS A 65 -32.88 4.35 5.77
C LYS A 65 -32.10 3.48 6.74
N SER A 66 -30.75 3.62 6.76
CA SER A 66 -29.83 3.07 7.76
C SER A 66 -30.10 1.62 8.21
N PRO A 67 -29.92 0.62 7.35
CA PRO A 67 -30.08 -0.78 7.77
C PRO A 67 -29.06 -1.14 8.87
N LYS A 68 -29.39 -2.16 9.70
CA LYS A 68 -28.47 -2.67 10.72
C LYS A 68 -27.13 -3.06 10.11
N LYS A 69 -26.02 -2.89 10.82
CA LYS A 69 -24.65 -3.11 10.31
C LYS A 69 -24.47 -4.43 9.57
N TYR A 70 -24.91 -5.57 10.16
CA TYR A 70 -24.78 -6.87 9.53
C TYR A 70 -25.55 -6.94 8.20
N ILE A 71 -26.80 -6.44 8.18
CA ILE A 71 -27.61 -6.37 6.95
C ILE A 71 -26.95 -5.44 5.93
N LYS A 72 -26.39 -4.31 6.36
CA LYS A 72 -25.65 -3.40 5.48
C LYS A 72 -24.46 -4.11 4.82
N ASN A 73 -23.74 -4.97 5.53
CA ASN A 73 -22.65 -5.75 4.98
C ASN A 73 -23.12 -6.85 4.02
N ILE A 74 -24.27 -7.50 4.26
CA ILE A 74 -24.90 -8.38 3.28
C ILE A 74 -25.19 -7.62 1.98
N LEU A 75 -25.80 -6.43 2.08
CA LEU A 75 -26.09 -5.58 0.92
C LEU A 75 -24.81 -5.14 0.19
N ARG A 76 -23.75 -4.75 0.91
CA ARG A 76 -22.45 -4.37 0.33
C ARG A 76 -21.88 -5.49 -0.55
N VAL A 77 -21.85 -6.72 -0.04
CA VAL A 77 -21.37 -7.88 -0.81
C VAL A 77 -22.25 -8.14 -2.02
N SER A 78 -23.56 -8.11 -1.85
CA SER A 78 -24.52 -8.41 -2.91
C SER A 78 -24.49 -7.37 -4.03
N ILE A 79 -24.46 -6.07 -3.68
CA ILE A 79 -24.34 -4.98 -4.65
C ILE A 79 -23.00 -5.10 -5.42
N ALA A 80 -21.90 -5.37 -4.72
CA ALA A 80 -20.61 -5.58 -5.35
C ALA A 80 -20.63 -6.76 -6.33
N GLN A 81 -21.28 -7.87 -5.99
CA GLN A 81 -21.45 -9.00 -6.90
C GLN A 81 -22.30 -8.64 -8.13
N ILE A 82 -23.43 -7.96 -7.93
CA ILE A 82 -24.35 -7.58 -9.03
C ILE A 82 -23.67 -6.64 -10.03
N ILE A 83 -22.80 -5.72 -9.56
CA ILE A 83 -22.18 -4.73 -10.44
C ILE A 83 -20.90 -5.24 -11.09
N TYR A 84 -20.06 -5.96 -10.33
CA TYR A 84 -18.67 -6.24 -10.70
C TYR A 84 -18.37 -7.71 -11.01
N THR A 85 -19.40 -8.56 -11.09
CA THR A 85 -19.25 -9.96 -11.52
C THR A 85 -20.31 -10.36 -12.54
N ASP A 86 -20.02 -11.40 -13.32
CA ASP A 86 -20.94 -11.96 -14.31
C ASP A 86 -21.91 -12.99 -13.71
N LYS A 87 -22.07 -13.04 -12.38
CA LYS A 87 -22.98 -13.98 -11.70
C LYS A 87 -24.43 -13.59 -11.94
N ASP A 88 -25.30 -14.61 -12.05
CA ASP A 88 -26.73 -14.39 -12.14
C ASP A 88 -27.28 -13.64 -10.92
N CYS A 89 -27.97 -12.53 -11.18
CA CYS A 89 -28.54 -11.67 -10.16
C CYS A 89 -29.55 -12.40 -9.25
N ASN A 90 -30.34 -13.34 -9.80
CA ASN A 90 -31.32 -14.11 -9.00
C ASN A 90 -30.60 -15.02 -7.99
N GLY A 91 -29.51 -15.66 -8.39
CA GLY A 91 -28.67 -16.44 -7.51
C GLY A 91 -28.05 -15.62 -6.38
N ILE A 92 -27.57 -14.40 -6.69
CA ILE A 92 -27.03 -13.47 -5.68
C ILE A 92 -28.11 -13.06 -4.68
N VAL A 93 -29.32 -12.70 -5.16
CA VAL A 93 -30.45 -12.33 -4.29
C VAL A 93 -30.84 -13.49 -3.38
N TYR A 94 -30.98 -14.70 -3.95
CA TYR A 94 -31.34 -15.91 -3.17
C TYR A 94 -30.33 -16.14 -2.02
N GLU A 95 -29.03 -16.17 -2.32
CA GLU A 95 -27.99 -16.38 -1.32
C GLU A 95 -27.99 -15.28 -0.22
N ALA A 96 -28.20 -14.01 -0.61
CA ALA A 96 -28.30 -12.91 0.33
C ALA A 96 -29.51 -13.02 1.28
N VAL A 97 -30.63 -13.45 0.75
CA VAL A 97 -31.87 -13.69 1.51
C VAL A 97 -31.68 -14.84 2.51
N GLU A 98 -31.04 -15.94 2.08
CA GLU A 98 -30.77 -17.10 2.98
C GLU A 98 -29.84 -16.65 4.13
N ILE A 99 -28.82 -15.85 3.89
CA ILE A 99 -27.96 -15.32 4.97
C ILE A 99 -28.76 -14.38 5.89
N ALA A 100 -29.64 -13.55 5.36
CA ALA A 100 -30.44 -12.63 6.15
C ALA A 100 -31.48 -13.33 7.03
N LYS A 101 -31.94 -14.56 6.68
CA LYS A 101 -32.82 -15.39 7.51
C LYS A 101 -32.20 -15.77 8.86
N ASP A 102 -30.86 -15.88 8.93
CA ASP A 102 -30.17 -16.11 10.20
C ASP A 102 -30.44 -15.00 11.22
N VAL A 103 -30.74 -13.79 10.75
CA VAL A 103 -31.16 -12.70 11.63
C VAL A 103 -32.63 -12.79 11.97
N ASN A 104 -33.49 -12.78 10.97
CA ASN A 104 -34.93 -13.08 11.03
C ASN A 104 -35.61 -12.92 9.66
N GLU A 105 -36.86 -13.41 9.54
CA GLU A 105 -37.67 -13.36 8.31
C GLU A 105 -37.95 -11.89 7.83
N PHE A 106 -38.08 -10.94 8.74
CA PHE A 106 -38.32 -9.55 8.37
C PHE A 106 -37.10 -8.97 7.60
N GLN A 107 -35.89 -9.25 8.09
CA GLN A 107 -34.66 -8.84 7.42
C GLN A 107 -34.45 -9.54 6.07
N ALA A 108 -34.82 -10.81 5.97
CA ALA A 108 -34.77 -11.54 4.71
C ALA A 108 -35.70 -10.93 3.65
N LYS A 109 -36.94 -10.58 4.02
CA LYS A 109 -37.91 -9.88 3.15
C LYS A 109 -37.37 -8.51 2.73
N PHE A 110 -36.76 -7.75 3.68
CA PHE A 110 -36.14 -6.47 3.40
C PHE A 110 -35.00 -6.59 2.37
N VAL A 111 -34.06 -7.51 2.58
CA VAL A 111 -32.93 -7.76 1.66
C VAL A 111 -33.42 -8.12 0.26
N ASN A 112 -34.43 -9.01 0.15
CA ASN A 112 -35.02 -9.39 -1.13
C ASN A 112 -35.62 -8.19 -1.86
N SER A 113 -36.47 -7.40 -1.19
CA SER A 113 -37.12 -6.22 -1.77
C SER A 113 -36.08 -5.18 -2.19
N PHE A 114 -35.08 -4.91 -1.34
CA PHE A 114 -34.01 -3.98 -1.62
C PHE A 114 -33.21 -4.35 -2.86
N LEU A 115 -32.72 -5.60 -2.95
CA LEU A 115 -31.87 -6.04 -4.05
C LEU A 115 -32.65 -6.10 -5.39
N ARG A 116 -33.92 -6.51 -5.39
CA ARG A 116 -34.75 -6.46 -6.59
C ARG A 116 -34.94 -5.03 -7.09
N LYS A 117 -35.24 -4.10 -6.17
CA LYS A 117 -35.36 -2.68 -6.51
C LYS A 117 -34.04 -2.13 -7.06
N PHE A 118 -32.91 -2.47 -6.42
CA PHE A 118 -31.59 -2.07 -6.90
C PHE A 118 -31.31 -2.56 -8.34
N ILE A 119 -31.58 -3.83 -8.63
CA ILE A 119 -31.37 -4.41 -9.97
C ILE A 119 -32.15 -3.62 -11.04
N THR A 120 -33.37 -3.18 -10.72
CA THR A 120 -34.21 -2.40 -11.64
C THR A 120 -33.70 -0.95 -11.81
N GLU A 121 -33.19 -0.33 -10.75
CA GLU A 121 -32.86 1.10 -10.72
C GLU A 121 -31.36 1.41 -10.85
N LYS A 122 -30.49 0.40 -10.95
CA LYS A 122 -29.02 0.55 -10.85
C LYS A 122 -28.43 1.58 -11.83
N ASP A 123 -28.89 1.58 -13.07
CA ASP A 123 -28.35 2.48 -14.10
C ASP A 123 -28.76 3.94 -13.84
N LYS A 124 -30.01 4.16 -13.42
CA LYS A 124 -30.48 5.49 -12.99
C LYS A 124 -29.71 5.98 -11.77
N ILE A 125 -29.49 5.13 -10.75
CA ILE A 125 -28.72 5.48 -9.55
C ILE A 125 -27.29 5.85 -9.92
N TYR A 126 -26.67 5.11 -10.84
CA TYR A 126 -25.32 5.41 -11.32
C TYR A 126 -25.26 6.76 -12.02
N GLU A 127 -26.20 7.07 -12.93
CA GLU A 127 -26.22 8.35 -13.66
C GLU A 127 -26.35 9.56 -12.72
N GLU A 128 -27.16 9.45 -11.68
CA GLU A 128 -27.39 10.51 -10.70
C GLU A 128 -26.21 10.72 -9.73
N ALA A 129 -25.28 9.76 -9.61
CA ALA A 129 -24.15 9.87 -8.72
C ALA A 129 -23.11 10.88 -9.22
N LYS A 130 -22.52 11.66 -8.29
CA LYS A 130 -21.40 12.56 -8.60
C LYS A 130 -20.16 11.77 -8.97
N LEU A 131 -19.24 12.36 -9.72
CA LEU A 131 -18.00 11.72 -10.17
C LEU A 131 -17.19 11.10 -8.99
N ALA A 132 -17.01 11.84 -7.90
CA ALA A 132 -16.30 11.32 -6.72
C ALA A 132 -16.96 10.05 -6.16
N THR A 133 -18.29 10.02 -6.12
CA THR A 133 -19.07 8.85 -5.70
C THR A 133 -18.94 7.70 -6.68
N LYS A 134 -19.06 7.95 -8.00
CA LYS A 134 -18.86 6.95 -9.07
C LYS A 134 -17.49 6.31 -8.98
N LEU A 135 -16.45 7.11 -8.73
CA LEU A 135 -15.09 6.65 -8.54
C LEU A 135 -14.83 6.12 -7.12
N SER A 136 -15.82 6.22 -6.22
CA SER A 136 -15.70 5.76 -4.83
C SER A 136 -14.52 6.37 -4.07
N TYR A 137 -14.36 7.68 -4.17
CA TYR A 137 -13.39 8.47 -3.41
C TYR A 137 -14.09 9.57 -2.61
N PRO A 138 -13.56 9.95 -1.42
CA PRO A 138 -14.00 11.14 -0.73
C PRO A 138 -13.77 12.39 -1.59
N GLN A 139 -14.73 13.34 -1.59
CA GLN A 139 -14.63 14.54 -2.41
C GLN A 139 -13.32 15.32 -2.18
N TRP A 140 -12.88 15.45 -0.92
CA TRP A 140 -11.63 16.15 -0.58
C TRP A 140 -10.39 15.57 -1.28
N PHE A 141 -10.37 14.25 -1.52
CA PHE A 141 -9.25 13.59 -2.21
C PHE A 141 -9.31 13.88 -3.72
N VAL A 142 -10.50 13.79 -4.31
CA VAL A 142 -10.71 14.16 -5.72
C VAL A 142 -10.28 15.59 -5.98
N ASP A 143 -10.69 16.53 -5.11
CA ASP A 143 -10.34 17.95 -5.24
C ASP A 143 -8.81 18.17 -5.16
N LYS A 144 -8.12 17.49 -4.23
CA LYS A 144 -6.66 17.57 -4.11
C LYS A 144 -5.93 17.01 -5.33
N VAL A 145 -6.35 15.83 -5.81
CA VAL A 145 -5.75 15.23 -7.01
C VAL A 145 -6.00 16.11 -8.23
N LYS A 146 -7.19 16.69 -8.36
CA LYS A 146 -7.53 17.62 -9.44
C LYS A 146 -6.66 18.89 -9.42
N ILE A 147 -6.46 19.51 -8.26
CA ILE A 147 -5.59 20.69 -8.10
C ILE A 147 -4.13 20.34 -8.46
N GLN A 148 -3.64 19.18 -8.04
CA GLN A 148 -2.24 18.78 -8.21
C GLN A 148 -1.92 18.32 -9.64
N PHE A 149 -2.80 17.55 -10.28
CA PHE A 149 -2.55 16.95 -11.61
C PHE A 149 -3.24 17.67 -12.77
N GLY A 150 -4.12 18.65 -12.48
CA GLY A 150 -4.88 19.40 -13.48
C GLY A 150 -6.12 18.67 -13.98
N GLU A 151 -6.97 19.44 -14.69
CA GLU A 151 -8.26 18.96 -15.24
C GLU A 151 -8.11 17.79 -16.21
N ASP A 152 -7.01 17.74 -16.96
CA ASP A 152 -6.82 16.75 -18.03
C ASP A 152 -6.39 15.37 -17.50
N LYS A 153 -5.72 15.31 -16.33
CA LYS A 153 -5.06 14.09 -15.84
C LYS A 153 -5.65 13.50 -14.58
N TYR A 154 -6.37 14.29 -13.77
CA TYR A 154 -6.83 13.84 -12.45
C TYR A 154 -7.70 12.58 -12.48
N ILE A 155 -8.52 12.42 -13.55
CA ILE A 155 -9.40 11.26 -13.70
C ILE A 155 -8.56 9.99 -13.91
N ASP A 156 -7.52 10.06 -14.74
CA ASP A 156 -6.65 8.93 -15.03
C ASP A 156 -5.85 8.52 -13.80
N VAL A 157 -5.36 9.51 -13.03
CA VAL A 157 -4.74 9.27 -11.72
C VAL A 157 -5.68 8.52 -10.78
N LEU A 158 -6.93 8.97 -10.64
CA LEU A 158 -7.92 8.33 -9.77
C LEU A 158 -8.28 6.92 -10.25
N LYS A 159 -8.46 6.72 -11.56
CA LYS A 159 -8.75 5.42 -12.16
C LYS A 159 -7.60 4.43 -11.93
N ARG A 160 -6.33 4.87 -12.06
CA ARG A 160 -5.17 4.02 -11.87
C ARG A 160 -5.17 3.32 -10.51
N TYR A 161 -5.62 3.98 -9.45
CA TYR A 161 -5.69 3.38 -8.12
C TYR A 161 -6.88 2.43 -7.91
N LYS A 162 -7.77 2.30 -8.90
CA LYS A 162 -8.82 1.27 -8.96
C LYS A 162 -8.35 -0.01 -9.66
N ASP A 163 -7.26 0.05 -10.40
CA ASP A 163 -6.75 -1.07 -11.18
C ASP A 163 -6.36 -2.26 -10.29
N LYS A 164 -6.15 -3.39 -10.96
CA LYS A 164 -5.62 -4.60 -10.34
C LYS A 164 -4.22 -4.31 -9.79
N SER A 165 -3.97 -4.77 -8.57
CA SER A 165 -2.62 -4.84 -8.01
C SER A 165 -1.91 -6.09 -8.52
N TYR A 166 -0.59 -6.01 -8.61
CA TYR A 166 0.25 -7.13 -9.03
C TYR A 166 1.11 -7.61 -7.88
N PHE A 167 1.34 -8.91 -7.83
CA PHE A 167 2.22 -9.53 -6.86
C PHE A 167 3.67 -9.33 -7.29
N SER A 168 4.53 -8.90 -6.37
CA SER A 168 5.94 -8.66 -6.65
C SER A 168 6.86 -9.17 -5.56
N VAL A 169 8.04 -9.62 -5.97
CA VAL A 169 9.09 -10.09 -5.09
C VAL A 169 10.43 -9.45 -5.44
N ARG A 170 11.25 -9.19 -4.43
CA ARG A 170 12.67 -8.89 -4.59
C ARG A 170 13.49 -10.16 -4.45
N VAL A 171 14.45 -10.34 -5.32
CA VAL A 171 15.40 -11.47 -5.29
C VAL A 171 16.75 -11.00 -4.77
N ASN A 172 17.34 -11.76 -3.84
CA ASN A 172 18.70 -11.54 -3.42
C ASN A 172 19.67 -12.23 -4.39
N HIS A 173 20.15 -11.51 -5.38
CA HIS A 173 21.04 -12.04 -6.42
C HIS A 173 22.45 -12.41 -5.95
N ASN A 174 22.79 -12.13 -4.69
CA ASN A 174 24.00 -12.71 -4.09
C ASN A 174 23.85 -14.20 -3.77
N ASN A 175 22.61 -14.66 -3.59
CA ASN A 175 22.29 -16.04 -3.23
C ASN A 175 21.68 -16.81 -4.41
N ILE A 176 20.91 -16.14 -5.27
CA ILE A 176 20.23 -16.75 -6.41
C ILE A 176 20.61 -15.99 -7.69
N SER A 177 21.32 -16.64 -8.61
CA SER A 177 21.60 -16.05 -9.93
C SER A 177 20.30 -15.83 -10.71
N TYR A 178 20.32 -14.89 -11.66
CA TYR A 178 19.15 -14.60 -12.50
C TYR A 178 18.69 -15.86 -13.30
N ASP A 179 19.61 -16.66 -13.81
CA ASP A 179 19.28 -17.89 -14.53
C ASP A 179 18.65 -18.94 -13.62
N ARG A 180 19.17 -19.11 -12.39
CA ARG A 180 18.54 -19.98 -11.39
C ARG A 180 17.15 -19.51 -11.01
N PHE A 181 16.95 -18.21 -10.89
CA PHE A 181 15.62 -17.64 -10.61
C PHE A 181 14.65 -17.92 -11.77
N LYS A 182 15.06 -17.76 -13.03
CA LYS A 182 14.22 -18.10 -14.19
C LYS A 182 13.86 -19.58 -14.26
N GLU A 183 14.81 -20.45 -13.98
CA GLU A 183 14.56 -21.88 -13.89
C GLU A 183 13.53 -22.21 -12.79
N LEU A 184 13.68 -21.61 -11.61
CA LEU A 184 12.72 -21.74 -10.51
C LEU A 184 11.31 -21.32 -10.94
N LEU A 185 11.16 -20.16 -11.58
CA LEU A 185 9.86 -19.67 -12.07
C LEU A 185 9.22 -20.62 -13.09
N LYS A 186 10.02 -21.18 -14.00
CA LYS A 186 9.54 -22.19 -14.98
C LYS A 186 9.00 -23.44 -14.27
N ASN A 187 9.71 -23.92 -13.25
CA ASN A 187 9.30 -25.12 -12.50
C ASN A 187 8.01 -24.94 -11.69
N ILE A 188 7.63 -23.71 -11.37
CA ILE A 188 6.40 -23.38 -10.62
C ILE A 188 5.31 -22.73 -11.49
N ASP A 189 5.43 -22.80 -12.82
CA ASP A 189 4.50 -22.23 -13.79
C ASP A 189 4.18 -20.74 -13.49
N THR A 190 5.24 -19.93 -13.46
CA THR A 190 5.15 -18.50 -13.10
C THR A 190 5.95 -17.66 -14.10
N GLU A 191 5.34 -16.60 -14.60
CA GLU A 191 5.95 -15.68 -15.58
C GLU A 191 6.31 -14.35 -14.94
N ILE A 192 7.38 -13.72 -15.45
CA ILE A 192 7.72 -12.34 -15.15
C ILE A 192 6.89 -11.42 -16.05
N LEU A 193 6.07 -10.57 -15.44
CA LEU A 193 5.24 -9.58 -16.14
C LEU A 193 5.95 -8.23 -16.30
N PHE A 194 6.83 -7.90 -15.36
CA PHE A 194 7.62 -6.67 -15.34
C PHE A 194 8.77 -6.83 -14.34
N GLU A 195 9.88 -6.17 -14.61
CA GLU A 195 11.01 -6.13 -13.69
C GLU A 195 11.55 -4.72 -13.54
N VAL A 196 12.01 -4.39 -12.34
CA VAL A 196 12.70 -3.15 -12.05
C VAL A 196 13.70 -3.35 -10.93
N ASN A 197 14.96 -3.04 -11.20
CA ASN A 197 16.07 -3.27 -10.28
C ASN A 197 16.05 -4.71 -9.76
N ASP A 198 16.08 -5.22 -8.70
CA ASP A 198 16.01 -6.64 -8.30
C ASP A 198 14.58 -7.10 -7.93
N VAL A 199 13.55 -6.37 -8.38
CA VAL A 199 12.14 -6.66 -8.10
C VAL A 199 11.43 -7.14 -9.36
N TYR A 200 10.71 -8.25 -9.23
CA TYR A 200 9.99 -8.94 -10.29
C TYR A 200 8.50 -9.01 -9.97
N TYR A 201 7.67 -8.54 -10.89
CA TYR A 201 6.20 -8.67 -10.84
C TYR A 201 5.80 -9.95 -11.54
N LEU A 202 5.10 -10.81 -10.83
CA LEU A 202 4.84 -12.18 -11.24
C LEU A 202 3.36 -12.41 -11.61
N SER A 203 3.13 -13.37 -12.53
CA SER A 203 1.78 -13.74 -12.98
C SER A 203 0.92 -14.37 -11.87
N ASN A 204 1.57 -14.98 -10.86
CA ASN A 204 0.93 -15.60 -9.71
C ASN A 204 1.86 -15.59 -8.47
N ASN A 205 1.42 -16.17 -7.37
CA ASN A 205 2.16 -16.18 -6.11
C ASN A 205 2.70 -17.59 -5.73
N ASN A 206 2.90 -18.49 -6.68
CA ASN A 206 3.40 -19.84 -6.40
C ASN A 206 4.80 -19.83 -5.77
N ILE A 207 5.59 -18.79 -6.02
CA ILE A 207 6.92 -18.55 -5.44
C ILE A 207 6.93 -18.62 -3.90
N LEU A 208 5.83 -18.28 -3.24
CA LEU A 208 5.71 -18.33 -1.77
C LEU A 208 5.81 -19.72 -1.17
N LYS A 209 5.75 -20.77 -2.01
CA LYS A 209 5.87 -22.17 -1.59
C LYS A 209 7.26 -22.73 -1.78
N THR A 210 8.19 -21.96 -2.33
CA THR A 210 9.55 -22.41 -2.65
C THR A 210 10.47 -22.30 -1.43
N LEU A 211 11.52 -23.11 -1.42
CA LEU A 211 12.53 -23.06 -0.37
C LEU A 211 13.27 -21.73 -0.37
N GLU A 212 13.51 -21.14 -1.53
CA GLU A 212 14.19 -19.86 -1.68
C GLU A 212 13.42 -18.72 -1.00
N TYR A 213 12.07 -18.74 -1.04
CA TYR A 213 11.26 -17.81 -0.28
C TYR A 213 11.29 -18.10 1.23
N ILE A 214 11.16 -19.37 1.62
CA ILE A 214 11.18 -19.80 3.04
C ILE A 214 12.53 -19.47 3.70
N ASN A 215 13.62 -19.63 2.98
CA ASN A 215 14.97 -19.34 3.46
C ASN A 215 15.32 -17.85 3.47
N GLY A 216 14.43 -16.99 2.95
CA GLY A 216 14.64 -15.54 2.89
C GLY A 216 15.69 -15.11 1.86
N ASP A 217 15.73 -15.78 0.71
CA ASP A 217 16.48 -15.36 -0.47
C ASP A 217 15.59 -14.56 -1.42
N ILE A 218 14.27 -14.69 -1.26
CA ILE A 218 13.24 -13.97 -2.00
C ILE A 218 12.30 -13.31 -0.97
N TYR A 219 11.99 -12.03 -1.17
CA TYR A 219 11.16 -11.23 -0.27
C TYR A 219 9.97 -10.61 -1.01
N ILE A 220 8.80 -10.54 -0.39
CA ILE A 220 7.69 -9.72 -0.92
C ILE A 220 8.08 -8.26 -0.79
N GLN A 221 8.25 -7.57 -1.93
CA GLN A 221 8.58 -6.15 -1.96
C GLN A 221 8.06 -5.51 -3.25
N ASP A 222 7.57 -4.27 -3.16
CA ASP A 222 7.18 -3.47 -4.32
C ASP A 222 8.38 -2.77 -4.94
N GLY A 223 8.37 -2.64 -6.27
CA GLY A 223 9.43 -1.99 -7.04
C GLY A 223 9.62 -0.53 -6.63
N SER A 224 8.54 0.23 -6.40
CA SER A 224 8.64 1.63 -5.97
C SER A 224 9.33 1.75 -4.60
N SER A 225 9.05 0.83 -3.68
CA SER A 225 9.74 0.76 -2.39
C SER A 225 11.23 0.43 -2.54
N ASN A 226 11.59 -0.41 -3.51
CA ASN A 226 12.98 -0.74 -3.81
C ASN A 226 13.72 0.40 -4.49
N LEU A 227 13.06 1.19 -5.34
CA LEU A 227 13.63 2.40 -5.96
C LEU A 227 14.09 3.45 -4.94
N VAL A 228 13.52 3.45 -3.73
CA VAL A 228 14.00 4.30 -2.62
C VAL A 228 15.41 3.90 -2.19
N VAL A 229 15.65 2.60 -2.07
CA VAL A 229 16.98 2.04 -1.73
C VAL A 229 17.96 2.26 -2.88
N TYR A 230 17.50 2.11 -4.12
CA TYR A 230 18.29 2.42 -5.32
C TYR A 230 18.73 3.89 -5.33
N ALA A 231 17.84 4.83 -5.00
CA ALA A 231 18.16 6.26 -4.90
C ALA A 231 19.19 6.56 -3.81
N LEU A 232 19.14 5.85 -2.67
CA LEU A 232 20.11 6.03 -1.59
C LEU A 232 21.52 5.59 -2.02
N ASN A 233 21.61 4.43 -2.70
CA ASN A 233 22.84 3.86 -3.27
C ASN A 233 24.05 3.92 -2.32
N PRO A 234 24.02 3.24 -1.16
CA PRO A 234 25.13 3.24 -0.23
C PRO A 234 26.31 2.41 -0.75
N SER A 235 27.52 2.71 -0.29
CA SER A 235 28.73 1.94 -0.51
C SER A 235 29.03 1.00 0.65
N SER A 236 29.97 0.06 0.45
CA SER A 236 30.40 -0.85 1.52
C SER A 236 31.18 -0.15 2.64
N SER A 237 31.64 1.10 2.46
CA SER A 237 32.30 1.91 3.47
C SER A 237 31.33 2.78 4.29
N ASP A 238 30.08 2.91 3.87
CA ASP A 238 29.12 3.81 4.49
C ASP A 238 28.54 3.27 5.80
N GLU A 239 28.33 4.16 6.74
CA GLU A 239 27.46 3.96 7.91
C GLU A 239 26.07 4.49 7.54
N VAL A 240 25.08 3.61 7.57
CA VAL A 240 23.72 3.88 7.08
C VAL A 240 22.72 3.88 8.23
N TYR A 241 21.76 4.81 8.19
CA TYR A 241 20.64 4.84 9.12
C TYR A 241 19.31 4.71 8.36
N ASP A 242 18.52 3.70 8.71
CA ASP A 242 17.15 3.46 8.20
C ASP A 242 16.14 3.88 9.28
N VAL A 243 15.45 4.97 9.04
CA VAL A 243 14.51 5.60 9.98
C VAL A 243 13.12 5.02 9.79
N ALA A 244 12.45 4.59 10.88
CA ALA A 244 11.14 3.94 10.84
C ALA A 244 11.13 2.68 9.96
N ALA A 245 12.16 1.83 10.13
CA ALA A 245 12.56 0.78 9.20
C ALA A 245 11.59 -0.39 9.05
N ALA A 246 10.75 -0.65 10.07
CA ALA A 246 9.91 -1.86 10.05
C ALA A 246 8.83 -1.87 8.96
N PRO A 247 8.59 -3.01 8.33
CA PRO A 247 8.99 -4.38 8.70
C PRO A 247 10.39 -4.83 8.22
N GLY A 248 11.22 -3.95 7.65
CA GLY A 248 12.60 -4.26 7.32
C GLY A 248 12.92 -4.50 5.84
N GLY A 249 11.94 -4.42 4.96
CA GLY A 249 12.15 -4.71 3.54
C GLY A 249 13.23 -3.84 2.89
N LYS A 250 13.33 -2.55 3.25
CA LYS A 250 14.36 -1.62 2.75
C LYS A 250 15.71 -1.88 3.43
N SER A 251 15.73 -2.09 4.74
CA SER A 251 16.96 -2.48 5.47
C SER A 251 17.58 -3.74 4.87
N LEU A 252 16.76 -4.79 4.62
CA LEU A 252 17.24 -6.02 4.00
C LEU A 252 17.74 -5.80 2.56
N ALA A 253 17.07 -4.93 1.78
CA ALA A 253 17.55 -4.59 0.44
C ALA A 253 18.91 -3.87 0.48
N ILE A 254 19.14 -3.01 1.47
CA ILE A 254 20.43 -2.36 1.69
C ILE A 254 21.51 -3.40 2.06
N LEU A 255 21.20 -4.28 3.01
CA LEU A 255 22.14 -5.31 3.48
C LEU A 255 22.50 -6.32 2.38
N ASP A 256 21.51 -6.78 1.64
CA ASP A 256 21.70 -7.75 0.55
C ASP A 256 22.54 -7.18 -0.58
N LYS A 257 22.18 -6.01 -1.08
CA LYS A 257 22.76 -5.46 -2.32
C LYS A 257 24.05 -4.69 -2.08
N TYR A 258 24.08 -3.83 -1.06
CA TYR A 258 25.16 -2.85 -0.89
C TYR A 258 26.15 -3.20 0.22
N ARG A 259 25.77 -4.05 1.18
CA ARG A 259 26.65 -4.53 2.27
C ARG A 259 27.41 -3.40 2.95
N PRO A 260 26.74 -2.37 3.50
CA PRO A 260 27.37 -1.22 4.10
C PRO A 260 28.26 -1.63 5.28
N LYS A 261 29.18 -0.77 5.69
CA LYS A 261 30.02 -1.00 6.87
C LYS A 261 29.15 -1.25 8.11
N ARG A 262 28.11 -0.47 8.29
CA ARG A 262 27.15 -0.55 9.38
C ARG A 262 25.76 -0.10 8.92
N LEU A 263 24.72 -0.80 9.33
CA LEU A 263 23.35 -0.35 9.17
C LEU A 263 22.67 -0.28 10.54
N VAL A 264 22.19 0.90 10.89
CA VAL A 264 21.33 1.12 12.05
C VAL A 264 19.89 1.28 11.60
N ALA A 265 18.96 0.63 12.27
CA ALA A 265 17.54 0.76 12.01
C ALA A 265 16.77 1.07 13.29
N THR A 266 15.78 1.95 13.20
CA THR A 266 14.88 2.26 14.32
C THR A 266 13.43 2.05 13.94
N ASP A 267 12.59 1.69 14.90
CA ASP A 267 11.13 1.82 14.85
C ASP A 267 10.60 2.08 16.26
N ILE A 268 9.51 2.83 16.35
CA ILE A 268 8.92 3.19 17.65
C ILE A 268 8.14 2.03 18.29
N TYR A 269 7.65 1.08 17.49
CA TYR A 269 6.80 -0.02 17.93
C TYR A 269 7.61 -1.26 18.29
N GLU A 270 7.56 -1.68 19.55
CA GLU A 270 8.30 -2.84 20.07
C GLU A 270 8.08 -4.13 19.25
N HIS A 271 6.83 -4.44 18.91
CA HIS A 271 6.51 -5.65 18.15
C HIS A 271 7.16 -5.66 16.76
N LYS A 272 7.28 -4.50 16.11
CA LYS A 272 7.97 -4.33 14.83
C LYS A 272 9.48 -4.45 14.96
N VAL A 273 10.04 -3.88 16.03
CA VAL A 273 11.47 -4.03 16.36
C VAL A 273 11.84 -5.49 16.59
N LYS A 274 10.97 -6.26 17.27
CA LYS A 274 11.16 -7.71 17.43
C LYS A 274 11.24 -8.45 16.09
N GLU A 275 10.43 -8.06 15.11
CA GLU A 275 10.51 -8.63 13.76
C GLU A 275 11.83 -8.27 13.06
N LEU A 276 12.28 -7.02 13.14
CA LEU A 276 13.57 -6.59 12.60
C LEU A 276 14.76 -7.31 13.24
N LYS A 277 14.74 -7.51 14.55
CA LYS A 277 15.81 -8.17 15.28
C LYS A 277 16.06 -9.62 14.85
N LYS A 278 15.08 -10.30 14.24
CA LYS A 278 15.28 -11.65 13.69
C LYS A 278 16.37 -11.70 12.60
N TYR A 279 16.63 -10.57 11.95
CA TYR A 279 17.64 -10.49 10.88
C TYR A 279 19.05 -10.14 11.41
N THR A 280 19.20 -9.68 12.65
CA THR A 280 20.52 -9.30 13.19
C THR A 280 21.46 -10.51 13.39
N GLU A 281 20.93 -11.72 13.50
CA GLU A 281 21.72 -12.94 13.52
C GLU A 281 22.38 -13.22 12.16
N LYS A 282 21.65 -12.97 11.08
CA LYS A 282 22.13 -13.15 9.70
C LYS A 282 23.13 -12.08 9.28
N TYR A 283 22.93 -10.82 9.72
CA TYR A 283 23.73 -9.68 9.31
C TYR A 283 24.42 -9.02 10.52
N LYS A 284 25.70 -9.32 10.74
CA LYS A 284 26.47 -8.86 11.92
C LYS A 284 26.71 -7.35 11.97
N ASN A 285 26.58 -6.66 10.85
CA ASN A 285 26.67 -5.21 10.72
C ASN A 285 25.31 -4.50 10.79
N PHE A 286 24.26 -5.21 11.23
CA PHE A 286 22.90 -4.69 11.37
C PHE A 286 22.52 -4.53 12.84
N GLU A 287 22.23 -3.30 13.26
CA GLU A 287 21.82 -2.93 14.61
C GLU A 287 20.39 -2.39 14.59
N VAL A 288 19.58 -2.82 15.54
CA VAL A 288 18.15 -2.47 15.61
C VAL A 288 17.80 -1.94 16.99
N TYR A 289 17.26 -0.72 17.03
CA TYR A 289 16.85 -0.05 18.25
C TYR A 289 15.34 0.25 18.25
N GLN A 290 14.71 0.08 19.41
CA GLN A 290 13.40 0.66 19.64
C GLN A 290 13.60 2.12 20.03
N ALA A 291 13.25 3.03 19.14
CA ALA A 291 13.45 4.45 19.37
C ALA A 291 12.42 5.30 18.62
N ASP A 292 12.13 6.46 19.20
CA ASP A 292 11.41 7.51 18.50
C ASP A 292 12.40 8.34 17.69
N ALA A 293 12.26 8.33 16.38
CA ALA A 293 13.13 9.04 15.46
C ALA A 293 13.17 10.56 15.67
N ARG A 294 12.20 11.12 16.43
CA ARG A 294 12.20 12.54 16.81
C ARG A 294 13.27 12.89 17.85
N ASN A 295 13.77 11.90 18.58
CA ASN A 295 14.68 12.07 19.71
C ASN A 295 15.90 11.14 19.67
N PHE A 296 16.00 10.29 18.64
CA PHE A 296 17.14 9.40 18.46
C PHE A 296 18.39 10.26 18.17
N ASP A 297 19.48 10.04 18.91
CA ASP A 297 20.69 10.88 18.92
C ASP A 297 21.99 10.06 18.87
N GLU A 298 21.91 8.78 18.56
CA GLU A 298 23.10 7.93 18.49
C GLU A 298 23.70 7.92 17.08
N GLY A 299 24.97 8.32 17.00
CA GLY A 299 25.82 8.19 15.83
C GLY A 299 25.69 9.34 14.81
N MET A 300 26.59 9.28 13.84
CA MET A 300 26.60 10.13 12.65
C MET A 300 26.74 9.24 11.42
N TYR A 301 25.97 9.53 10.37
CA TYR A 301 25.80 8.61 9.26
C TYR A 301 26.21 9.24 7.94
N ASP A 302 26.79 8.43 7.04
CA ASP A 302 27.13 8.82 5.67
C ASP A 302 25.89 8.84 4.79
N LYS A 303 24.96 7.91 5.05
CA LYS A 303 23.70 7.78 4.32
C LYS A 303 22.52 7.61 5.29
N ILE A 304 21.42 8.31 5.01
CA ILE A 304 20.20 8.18 5.80
C ILE A 304 19.01 7.90 4.89
N LEU A 305 18.23 6.89 5.23
CA LEU A 305 16.96 6.55 4.60
C LEU A 305 15.80 7.04 5.46
N LEU A 306 15.03 7.98 4.92
CA LEU A 306 13.84 8.57 5.56
C LEU A 306 12.57 8.13 4.82
N ASP A 307 12.21 6.83 4.93
CA ASP A 307 10.91 6.34 4.49
C ASP A 307 9.88 6.55 5.59
N LEU A 308 9.32 7.76 5.62
CA LEU A 308 8.57 8.24 6.77
C LEU A 308 7.13 7.74 6.80
N PRO A 309 6.53 7.60 8.02
CA PRO A 309 5.10 7.40 8.17
C PRO A 309 4.33 8.45 7.36
N CYS A 310 3.44 7.98 6.48
CA CYS A 310 2.70 8.82 5.56
C CYS A 310 1.24 8.36 5.42
N SER A 311 0.41 9.16 4.74
CA SER A 311 -1.00 8.80 4.48
C SER A 311 -1.18 7.50 3.71
N GLY A 312 -0.19 7.10 2.89
CA GLY A 312 -0.24 5.90 2.08
C GLY A 312 -1.20 5.97 0.90
N LEU A 313 -1.50 7.16 0.42
CA LEU A 313 -2.45 7.37 -0.69
C LEU A 313 -1.85 7.08 -2.08
N GLY A 314 -0.61 6.58 -2.14
CA GLY A 314 0.00 6.04 -3.35
C GLY A 314 -0.11 4.53 -3.50
N VAL A 315 -0.56 3.81 -2.45
CA VAL A 315 -0.66 2.34 -2.44
C VAL A 315 -2.11 1.83 -2.40
N LEU A 316 -3.06 2.64 -2.87
CA LEU A 316 -4.50 2.34 -2.82
C LEU A 316 -4.90 1.14 -3.70
N THR A 317 -4.11 0.78 -4.71
CA THR A 317 -4.30 -0.47 -5.47
C THR A 317 -4.25 -1.70 -4.59
N LYS A 318 -3.36 -1.69 -3.56
CA LYS A 318 -3.10 -2.80 -2.63
C LYS A 318 -3.81 -2.64 -1.27
N LYS A 319 -4.08 -1.40 -0.85
CA LYS A 319 -4.66 -1.05 0.44
C LYS A 319 -5.76 -0.02 0.27
N PRO A 320 -6.87 -0.37 -0.40
CA PRO A 320 -7.95 0.57 -0.71
C PRO A 320 -8.63 1.17 0.51
N GLU A 321 -8.63 0.47 1.66
CA GLU A 321 -9.20 0.96 2.91
C GLU A 321 -8.51 2.20 3.47
N LYS A 322 -7.27 2.47 3.08
CA LYS A 322 -6.54 3.64 3.59
C LYS A 322 -7.25 4.96 3.31
N ILE A 323 -7.92 5.08 2.16
CA ILE A 323 -8.62 6.32 1.80
C ILE A 323 -9.81 6.62 2.71
N TYR A 324 -10.40 5.60 3.33
CA TYR A 324 -11.56 5.73 4.22
C TYR A 324 -11.16 5.99 5.67
N ASN A 325 -9.93 5.61 6.03
CA ASN A 325 -9.39 5.71 7.38
C ASN A 325 -8.53 6.96 7.59
N ILE A 326 -8.50 7.89 6.62
CA ILE A 326 -7.70 9.11 6.70
C ILE A 326 -8.53 10.34 6.34
N SER A 327 -8.27 11.42 7.03
CA SER A 327 -8.89 12.73 6.80
C SER A 327 -7.86 13.81 6.47
N PRO A 328 -8.29 14.97 5.95
CA PRO A 328 -7.40 16.14 5.79
C PRO A 328 -6.72 16.60 7.09
N LYS A 329 -7.34 16.36 8.26
CA LYS A 329 -6.75 16.66 9.57
C LYS A 329 -5.56 15.73 9.85
N ASP A 330 -5.74 14.42 9.62
CA ASP A 330 -4.68 13.42 9.81
C ASP A 330 -3.47 13.71 8.92
N ILE A 331 -3.69 14.12 7.68
CA ILE A 331 -2.60 14.54 6.76
C ILE A 331 -1.80 15.72 7.34
N LYS A 332 -2.48 16.69 7.96
CA LYS A 332 -1.78 17.83 8.61
C LYS A 332 -0.93 17.36 9.79
N GLU A 333 -1.42 16.43 10.58
CA GLU A 333 -0.70 15.85 11.73
C GLU A 333 0.50 15.01 11.26
N ILE A 334 0.32 14.17 10.25
CA ILE A 334 1.39 13.40 9.61
C ILE A 334 2.49 14.33 9.07
N LYS A 335 2.11 15.39 8.35
CA LYS A 335 3.07 16.39 7.85
C LYS A 335 3.90 17.01 8.99
N ARG A 336 3.27 17.35 10.13
CA ARG A 336 3.99 17.88 11.30
C ARG A 336 4.95 16.84 11.89
N LEU A 337 4.54 15.58 11.95
CA LEU A 337 5.38 14.49 12.43
C LEU A 337 6.60 14.31 11.52
N GLN A 338 6.40 14.28 10.20
CA GLN A 338 7.47 14.14 9.21
C GLN A 338 8.52 15.25 9.35
N LYS A 339 8.09 16.50 9.54
CA LYS A 339 8.99 17.63 9.79
C LYS A 339 9.82 17.47 11.06
N LYS A 340 9.18 17.05 12.17
CA LYS A 340 9.89 16.83 13.43
C LYS A 340 10.93 15.71 13.34
N ILE A 341 10.61 14.62 12.63
CA ILE A 341 11.57 13.53 12.41
C ILE A 341 12.73 14.04 11.54
N PHE A 342 12.44 14.73 10.44
CA PHE A 342 13.48 15.29 9.57
C PHE A 342 14.41 16.22 10.34
N ASP A 343 13.86 17.14 11.15
CA ASP A 343 14.62 18.12 11.92
C ASP A 343 15.61 17.47 12.91
N ASN A 344 15.25 16.31 13.47
CA ASN A 344 16.17 15.56 14.33
C ASN A 344 17.20 14.79 13.51
N VAL A 345 16.75 14.05 12.52
CA VAL A 345 17.59 13.15 11.72
C VAL A 345 18.61 13.90 10.87
N TYR A 346 18.27 15.11 10.42
CA TYR A 346 19.22 16.00 9.73
C TYR A 346 20.50 16.26 10.55
N LYS A 347 20.42 16.31 11.87
CA LYS A 347 21.59 16.51 12.76
C LYS A 347 22.53 15.31 12.75
N LEU A 348 22.00 14.12 12.48
CA LEU A 348 22.75 12.87 12.43
C LEU A 348 23.42 12.62 11.07
N LEU A 349 23.13 13.45 10.07
CA LEU A 349 23.79 13.37 8.76
C LEU A 349 25.16 14.05 8.81
N LYS A 350 26.22 13.30 8.46
CA LYS A 350 27.57 13.82 8.35
C LYS A 350 27.63 14.93 7.29
N LYS A 351 28.60 15.85 7.41
CA LYS A 351 28.95 16.78 6.34
C LYS A 351 29.43 15.99 5.12
N GLY A 352 28.91 16.30 3.93
CA GLY A 352 29.13 15.50 2.72
C GLY A 352 28.22 14.27 2.60
N GLY A 353 27.49 13.90 3.65
CA GLY A 353 26.57 12.77 3.66
C GLY A 353 25.31 13.01 2.81
N GLU A 354 24.64 11.93 2.46
CA GLU A 354 23.45 11.96 1.60
C GLU A 354 22.24 11.32 2.31
N MET A 355 21.07 11.84 2.02
CA MET A 355 19.81 11.40 2.62
C MET A 355 18.74 11.27 1.53
N VAL A 356 17.95 10.19 1.59
CA VAL A 356 16.76 10.02 0.75
C VAL A 356 15.53 10.15 1.61
N TYR A 357 14.68 11.11 1.26
CA TYR A 357 13.32 11.25 1.80
C TYR A 357 12.35 10.57 0.86
N SER A 358 11.48 9.73 1.40
CA SER A 358 10.44 9.05 0.64
C SER A 358 9.12 8.95 1.39
N THR A 359 8.04 8.88 0.62
CA THR A 359 6.70 8.61 1.11
C THR A 359 5.94 7.71 0.13
N CYS A 360 5.05 6.87 0.64
CA CYS A 360 4.12 6.10 -0.19
C CYS A 360 2.79 6.86 -0.44
N THR A 361 2.85 8.17 -0.62
CA THR A 361 1.70 9.02 -0.97
C THR A 361 1.97 9.85 -2.22
N ILE A 362 0.89 10.16 -2.95
CA ILE A 362 0.98 11.01 -4.14
C ILE A 362 0.73 12.50 -3.83
N LEU A 363 0.31 12.83 -2.61
CA LEU A 363 -0.11 14.20 -2.30
C LEU A 363 1.07 15.12 -1.98
N ASP A 364 1.12 16.29 -2.63
CA ASP A 364 2.09 17.35 -2.40
C ASP A 364 2.15 17.83 -0.95
N ASN A 365 1.04 17.65 -0.20
CA ASN A 365 1.00 18.01 1.21
C ASN A 365 2.11 17.38 2.04
N GLU A 366 2.49 16.14 1.74
CA GLU A 366 3.50 15.36 2.44
C GLU A 366 4.83 15.30 1.66
N ASN A 367 4.82 15.72 0.40
CA ASN A 367 5.92 15.70 -0.56
C ASN A 367 6.48 17.10 -0.77
N THR A 368 6.21 17.74 -1.89
CA THR A 368 6.73 19.05 -2.32
C THR A 368 6.64 20.12 -1.22
N ASN A 369 5.54 20.15 -0.45
CA ASN A 369 5.37 21.12 0.63
C ASN A 369 6.24 20.85 1.88
N ASN A 370 6.73 19.63 2.07
CA ASN A 370 7.74 19.34 3.08
C ASN A 370 9.12 19.68 2.59
N ILE A 371 9.40 19.41 1.31
CA ILE A 371 10.69 19.72 0.69
C ILE A 371 10.97 21.24 0.71
N GLU A 372 9.97 22.05 0.39
CA GLU A 372 10.05 23.51 0.51
C GLU A 372 10.49 23.93 1.93
N TYR A 373 9.83 23.40 2.97
CA TYR A 373 10.20 23.69 4.35
C TYR A 373 11.64 23.24 4.69
N PHE A 374 12.09 22.07 4.20
CA PHE A 374 13.44 21.58 4.50
C PHE A 374 14.52 22.43 3.85
N LEU A 375 14.32 22.81 2.59
CA LEU A 375 15.27 23.65 1.85
C LEU A 375 15.32 25.09 2.38
N ASP A 376 14.19 25.65 2.82
CA ASP A 376 14.14 26.98 3.44
C ASP A 376 14.83 27.00 4.81
N LYS A 377 14.78 25.88 5.54
CA LYS A 377 15.33 25.79 6.90
C LYS A 377 16.82 25.44 6.93
N TYR A 378 17.30 24.65 5.98
CA TYR A 378 18.65 24.09 5.96
C TYR A 378 19.39 24.51 4.68
N GLU A 379 20.08 25.66 4.75
CA GLU A 379 20.79 26.30 3.59
C GLU A 379 21.91 25.40 3.03
N ASP A 380 22.50 24.54 3.84
CA ASP A 380 23.55 23.60 3.46
C ASP A 380 23.02 22.30 2.84
N LEU A 381 21.68 22.14 2.75
CA LEU A 381 21.04 20.99 2.13
C LEU A 381 20.84 21.23 0.63
N LYS A 382 21.40 20.36 -0.22
CA LYS A 382 21.23 20.41 -1.67
C LYS A 382 20.50 19.19 -2.20
N VAL A 383 19.59 19.40 -3.13
CA VAL A 383 18.96 18.30 -3.88
C VAL A 383 19.95 17.72 -4.89
N ILE A 384 20.01 16.40 -4.95
CA ILE A 384 20.77 15.64 -5.95
C ILE A 384 19.77 14.96 -6.87
N ASN A 385 19.99 15.05 -8.17
CA ASN A 385 19.19 14.31 -9.14
C ASN A 385 19.34 12.80 -8.96
N VAL A 386 18.23 12.10 -9.06
CA VAL A 386 18.16 10.64 -9.11
C VAL A 386 17.79 10.24 -10.52
N GLU A 387 18.63 9.44 -11.15
CA GLU A 387 18.34 8.78 -12.41
C GLU A 387 17.65 7.45 -12.13
N TYR A 388 16.60 7.15 -12.87
CA TYR A 388 15.83 5.91 -12.73
C TYR A 388 16.05 5.02 -13.94
N PRO A 389 15.80 3.70 -13.83
CA PRO A 389 15.78 2.82 -15.00
C PRO A 389 14.78 3.32 -16.07
N ASP A 390 15.10 3.14 -17.34
CA ASP A 390 14.34 3.66 -18.49
C ASP A 390 12.88 3.21 -18.52
N ASN A 391 12.58 2.08 -17.89
CA ASN A 391 11.22 1.55 -17.77
C ASN A 391 10.43 2.11 -16.58
N VAL A 392 10.93 3.15 -15.90
CA VAL A 392 10.26 3.85 -14.80
C VAL A 392 9.91 5.28 -15.19
N VAL A 393 8.64 5.56 -15.32
CA VAL A 393 8.15 6.92 -15.59
C VAL A 393 7.99 7.68 -14.28
N VAL A 394 8.60 8.86 -14.18
CA VAL A 394 8.50 9.75 -13.02
C VAL A 394 8.01 11.14 -13.42
N ILE A 395 7.29 11.78 -12.51
CA ILE A 395 6.91 13.20 -12.60
C ILE A 395 7.82 13.97 -11.66
N LYS A 396 8.62 14.90 -12.21
CA LYS A 396 9.49 15.76 -11.41
C LYS A 396 8.72 16.95 -10.84
N ASP A 397 8.95 17.26 -9.57
CA ASP A 397 8.46 18.50 -8.98
C ASP A 397 9.46 19.67 -9.19
N LYS A 398 9.06 20.87 -8.73
CA LYS A 398 9.86 22.10 -8.86
C LYS A 398 11.22 22.06 -8.13
N PHE A 399 11.43 21.14 -7.21
CA PHE A 399 12.67 20.97 -6.46
C PHE A 399 13.55 19.82 -6.97
N GLY A 400 13.06 19.04 -7.96
CA GLY A 400 13.76 17.87 -8.50
C GLY A 400 13.40 16.55 -7.81
N GLY A 401 12.43 16.57 -6.89
CA GLY A 401 11.81 15.37 -6.35
C GLY A 401 11.06 14.59 -7.44
N SER A 402 10.95 13.29 -7.26
CA SER A 402 10.37 12.37 -8.24
C SER A 402 9.15 11.67 -7.67
N LEU A 403 7.99 11.88 -8.26
CA LEU A 403 6.80 11.07 -8.02
C LEU A 403 6.76 9.96 -9.06
N ILE A 404 6.76 8.70 -8.63
CA ILE A 404 6.52 7.54 -9.50
C ILE A 404 5.15 7.74 -10.14
N SER A 405 5.12 7.89 -11.48
CA SER A 405 3.94 8.28 -12.21
C SER A 405 2.83 7.22 -12.15
N TYR A 406 1.60 7.70 -12.17
CA TYR A 406 0.41 6.86 -12.34
C TYR A 406 0.40 6.09 -13.67
N GLU A 407 1.20 6.47 -14.64
CA GLU A 407 1.37 5.77 -15.93
C GLU A 407 2.09 4.42 -15.78
N ASN A 408 2.83 4.20 -14.69
CA ASN A 408 3.43 2.90 -14.42
C ASN A 408 2.37 1.87 -14.00
N LYS A 409 2.10 0.91 -14.87
CA LYS A 409 1.09 -0.13 -14.64
C LYS A 409 1.34 -1.00 -13.40
N TYR A 410 2.59 -1.26 -13.07
CA TYR A 410 2.99 -2.21 -12.03
C TYR A 410 3.39 -1.55 -10.72
N LEU A 411 3.97 -0.35 -10.78
CA LEU A 411 4.52 0.35 -9.65
C LEU A 411 3.44 1.10 -8.84
N ASP A 412 3.63 1.15 -7.53
CA ASP A 412 2.82 2.01 -6.64
C ASP A 412 3.26 3.48 -6.74
N GLY A 413 2.39 4.40 -6.33
CA GLY A 413 2.72 5.81 -6.23
C GLY A 413 3.65 6.08 -5.04
N PHE A 414 4.88 6.46 -5.33
CA PHE A 414 5.90 6.83 -4.34
C PHE A 414 6.53 8.17 -4.71
N TYR A 415 6.82 8.95 -3.70
CA TYR A 415 7.64 10.15 -3.85
C TYR A 415 9.04 9.90 -3.31
N ILE A 416 10.07 10.33 -4.04
CA ILE A 416 11.48 10.11 -3.71
C ILE A 416 12.26 11.38 -4.02
N ILE A 417 13.03 11.87 -3.06
CA ILE A 417 14.01 12.96 -3.27
C ILE A 417 15.28 12.67 -2.51
N LYS A 418 16.41 13.01 -3.11
CA LYS A 418 17.74 12.81 -2.53
C LYS A 418 18.40 14.15 -2.22
N PHE A 419 18.97 14.23 -1.05
CA PHE A 419 19.70 15.41 -0.56
C PHE A 419 21.16 15.07 -0.25
N LYS A 420 22.00 16.10 -0.31
CA LYS A 420 23.37 16.09 0.21
C LYS A 420 23.57 17.27 1.15
N LYS A 421 24.15 17.00 2.32
CA LYS A 421 24.59 18.04 3.27
C LYS A 421 25.97 18.53 2.86
N ARG A 422 26.17 19.85 2.74
CA ARG A 422 27.46 20.46 2.36
C ARG A 422 28.44 20.54 3.52
#